data_cae95866ad184921bc045620d0a234e5
#
_entry.id   cae95866ad184921bc045620d0a234e5
#
_cell.length_a   1.000
_cell.length_b   1.000
_cell.length_c   1.000
_cell.angle_alpha   90.00
_cell.angle_beta   90.00
_cell.angle_gamma   90.00
#
_symmetry.space_group_name_H-M   'P 1'
#
loop_
_entity.id
_entity.type
_entity.pdbx_description
1 polymer ?
#
loop_
_entity_poly.entity_id
_entity_poly.type
_entity_poly.pdbx_seq_one_letter_code
_entity_poly.pdbx_strand_id
1 'polypeptide(L)'
;ETGKKELVKCREYLQHFSLQLCTKKKASKMISGEEKQIRFMFFCMVLSQFQCKYIDFFETENSQLNLFLDSVLEEFPYIFQSSNLKIKIFYRIVLDRIKKGHLLPDDIVFPNHFECPVLPLTVFTQKVELLFLDIDLTAQQKNREIYFLYFLFCTLIYQPANTLGPTN
;
A
#
# COMPACT_ATOMS: atom_id res chain seq x y z
N GLU A 1 15.43 -30.21 11.86
CA GLU A 1 16.51 -29.20 11.68
C GLU A 1 16.16 -28.13 10.65
N THR A 2 15.52 -28.48 9.55
CA THR A 2 15.13 -27.56 8.45
C THR A 2 14.16 -26.48 8.92
N GLY A 3 13.11 -26.83 9.66
CA GLY A 3 12.10 -25.87 10.12
C GLY A 3 12.62 -24.80 11.09
N LYS A 4 13.65 -25.12 11.90
CA LYS A 4 14.28 -24.11 12.77
C LYS A 4 15.07 -23.08 11.98
N LYS A 5 15.76 -23.49 10.92
CA LYS A 5 16.53 -22.59 10.05
C LYS A 5 15.61 -21.67 9.26
N GLU A 6 14.46 -22.17 8.80
CA GLU A 6 13.45 -21.37 8.11
C GLU A 6 12.81 -20.32 9.04
N LEU A 7 12.49 -20.69 10.30
CA LEU A 7 11.99 -19.74 11.28
C LEU A 7 12.98 -18.61 11.60
N VAL A 8 14.28 -18.90 11.64
CA VAL A 8 15.30 -17.87 11.83
C VAL A 8 15.28 -16.89 10.67
N LYS A 9 15.28 -17.39 9.42
CA LYS A 9 15.20 -16.55 8.22
C LYS A 9 13.92 -15.68 8.20
N CYS A 10 12.79 -16.25 8.57
CA CYS A 10 11.53 -15.47 8.70
C CYS A 10 11.66 -14.36 9.72
N ARG A 11 12.25 -14.62 10.89
CA ARG A 11 12.47 -13.58 11.92
C ARG A 11 13.39 -12.47 11.43
N GLU A 12 14.51 -12.84 10.79
CA GLU A 12 15.44 -11.88 10.20
C GLU A 12 14.74 -11.00 9.15
N TYR A 13 13.94 -11.60 8.26
CA TYR A 13 13.16 -10.87 7.27
C TYR A 13 12.17 -9.89 7.91
N LEU A 14 11.42 -10.34 8.92
CA LEU A 14 10.46 -9.49 9.64
C LEU A 14 11.13 -8.32 10.37
N GLN A 15 12.33 -8.52 10.89
CA GLN A 15 13.10 -7.47 11.56
C GLN A 15 13.42 -6.28 10.65
N HIS A 16 13.62 -6.50 9.34
CA HIS A 16 13.81 -5.41 8.38
C HIS A 16 12.62 -4.45 8.32
N PHE A 17 11.43 -4.91 8.70
CA PHE A 17 10.21 -4.11 8.76
C PHE A 17 9.82 -3.73 10.20
N SER A 18 10.69 -3.93 11.17
CA SER A 18 10.38 -3.74 12.59
C SER A 18 9.20 -4.60 13.08
N LEU A 19 9.05 -5.78 12.50
CA LEU A 19 8.00 -6.74 12.81
C LEU A 19 8.54 -7.93 13.59
N GLN A 20 7.67 -8.61 14.33
CA GLN A 20 7.99 -9.77 15.12
C GLN A 20 7.08 -10.97 14.80
N LEU A 21 7.65 -12.17 14.84
CA LEU A 21 6.91 -13.41 14.71
C LEU A 21 6.41 -13.86 16.09
N CYS A 22 5.10 -14.00 16.24
CA CYS A 22 4.47 -14.52 17.44
C CYS A 22 4.45 -16.04 17.39
N THR A 23 5.20 -16.69 18.29
CA THR A 23 5.32 -18.16 18.36
C THR A 23 4.45 -18.79 19.45
N LYS A 24 3.67 -18.01 20.20
CA LYS A 24 2.79 -18.52 21.25
C LYS A 24 1.59 -19.23 20.61
N LYS A 25 1.34 -20.48 21.00
CA LYS A 25 0.23 -21.33 20.50
C LYS A 25 -1.18 -20.72 20.63
N LYS A 26 -1.35 -19.68 21.44
CA LYS A 26 -2.61 -18.95 21.66
C LYS A 26 -2.63 -17.53 21.08
N ALA A 27 -1.62 -17.15 20.29
CA ALA A 27 -1.61 -15.83 19.70
C ALA A 27 -2.62 -15.78 18.54
N SER A 28 -3.55 -14.84 18.60
CA SER A 28 -4.50 -14.58 17.50
C SER A 28 -3.84 -13.99 16.25
N LYS A 29 -2.60 -13.54 16.38
CA LYS A 29 -1.82 -12.95 15.29
C LYS A 29 -0.46 -13.64 15.20
N MET A 30 -0.09 -14.08 14.00
CA MET A 30 1.22 -14.68 13.76
C MET A 30 2.32 -13.62 13.64
N ILE A 31 2.00 -12.42 13.15
CA ILE A 31 2.92 -11.30 12.96
C ILE A 31 2.41 -10.15 13.81
N SER A 32 3.29 -9.54 14.61
CA SER A 32 3.01 -8.36 15.40
C SER A 32 3.89 -7.19 15.00
N GLY A 33 3.36 -5.99 15.12
CA GLY A 33 3.99 -4.72 14.78
C GLY A 33 2.98 -3.71 14.25
N GLU A 34 3.47 -2.61 13.74
CA GLU A 34 2.62 -1.56 13.17
C GLU A 34 1.97 -2.00 11.85
N GLU A 35 0.68 -1.73 11.70
CA GLU A 35 -0.07 -2.13 10.50
C GLU A 35 0.54 -1.57 9.21
N LYS A 36 1.02 -0.33 9.21
CA LYS A 36 1.71 0.26 8.04
C LYS A 36 2.93 -0.57 7.60
N GLN A 37 3.68 -1.12 8.55
CA GLN A 37 4.85 -1.96 8.28
C GLN A 37 4.45 -3.34 7.77
N ILE A 38 3.37 -3.91 8.30
CA ILE A 38 2.80 -5.18 7.82
C ILE A 38 2.37 -5.03 6.35
N ARG A 39 1.66 -3.96 6.01
CA ARG A 39 1.24 -3.67 4.63
C ARG A 39 2.44 -3.51 3.68
N PHE A 40 3.46 -2.79 4.13
CA PHE A 40 4.68 -2.59 3.34
C PHE A 40 5.46 -3.89 3.15
N MET A 41 5.56 -4.72 4.18
CA MET A 41 6.17 -6.05 4.08
C MET A 41 5.46 -6.91 3.03
N PHE A 42 4.13 -6.99 3.05
CA PHE A 42 3.37 -7.74 2.04
C PHE A 42 3.61 -7.20 0.62
N PHE A 43 3.67 -5.89 0.47
CA PHE A 43 3.99 -5.27 -0.81
C PHE A 43 5.38 -5.69 -1.32
N CYS A 44 6.40 -5.64 -0.48
CA CYS A 44 7.75 -6.09 -0.83
C CYS A 44 7.79 -7.58 -1.18
N MET A 45 7.08 -8.42 -0.41
CA MET A 45 6.97 -9.86 -0.69
C MET A 45 6.36 -10.12 -2.06
N VAL A 46 5.26 -9.46 -2.38
CA VAL A 46 4.59 -9.63 -3.66
C VAL A 46 5.49 -9.18 -4.80
N LEU A 47 6.12 -8.01 -4.70
CA LEU A 47 7.05 -7.52 -5.72
C LEU A 47 8.23 -8.47 -5.94
N SER A 48 8.82 -9.02 -4.86
CA SER A 48 9.97 -9.92 -4.97
C SER A 48 9.61 -11.28 -5.58
N GLN A 49 8.41 -11.80 -5.27
CA GLN A 49 7.96 -13.12 -5.76
C GLN A 49 7.54 -13.08 -7.23
N PHE A 50 6.88 -12.02 -7.64
CA PHE A 50 6.22 -11.99 -8.93
C PHE A 50 7.05 -11.36 -10.05
N GLN A 51 8.18 -10.69 -9.77
CA GLN A 51 9.08 -10.12 -10.77
C GLN A 51 8.36 -9.65 -12.06
N CYS A 52 7.19 -9.02 -11.93
CA CYS A 52 6.34 -8.56 -13.03
C CYS A 52 5.68 -9.65 -13.91
N LYS A 53 5.75 -10.93 -13.58
CA LYS A 53 5.23 -12.02 -14.43
C LYS A 53 3.78 -12.42 -14.20
N TYR A 54 3.13 -12.00 -13.10
CA TYR A 54 1.75 -12.36 -12.77
C TYR A 54 0.83 -11.14 -12.68
N ILE A 55 0.87 -10.33 -13.71
CA ILE A 55 -0.02 -9.17 -13.86
C ILE A 55 -1.47 -9.63 -13.87
N ASP A 56 -1.78 -10.73 -14.53
CA ASP A 56 -3.14 -11.26 -14.71
C ASP A 56 -3.86 -11.57 -13.40
N PHE A 57 -3.17 -12.04 -12.37
CA PHE A 57 -3.80 -12.34 -11.07
C PHE A 57 -4.34 -11.08 -10.38
N PHE A 58 -3.72 -9.94 -10.60
CA PHE A 58 -4.14 -8.66 -10.04
C PHE A 58 -5.10 -7.89 -10.94
N GLU A 59 -5.18 -8.21 -12.23
CA GLU A 59 -6.05 -7.53 -13.19
C GLU A 59 -7.52 -7.99 -13.13
N THR A 60 -7.78 -9.22 -12.69
CA THR A 60 -9.07 -9.85 -12.95
C THR A 60 -10.16 -9.62 -11.90
N GLU A 61 -9.88 -9.09 -10.70
CA GLU A 61 -10.87 -9.18 -9.62
C GLU A 61 -11.28 -7.89 -8.91
N ASN A 62 -10.74 -6.73 -9.22
CA ASN A 62 -11.20 -5.50 -8.55
C ASN A 62 -11.60 -4.41 -9.54
N SER A 63 -12.84 -4.50 -10.01
CA SER A 63 -13.43 -3.51 -10.92
C SER A 63 -13.39 -2.08 -10.35
N GLN A 64 -13.59 -1.91 -9.05
CA GLN A 64 -13.55 -0.60 -8.38
C GLN A 64 -12.15 0.00 -8.39
N LEU A 65 -11.12 -0.82 -8.13
CA LEU A 65 -9.74 -0.35 -8.18
C LEU A 65 -9.32 0.05 -9.59
N ASN A 66 -9.71 -0.72 -10.58
CA ASN A 66 -9.46 -0.38 -11.99
C ASN A 66 -10.19 0.91 -12.38
N LEU A 67 -11.47 1.06 -12.04
CA LEU A 67 -12.22 2.29 -12.29
C LEU A 67 -11.60 3.51 -11.61
N PHE A 68 -11.15 3.36 -10.37
CA PHE A 68 -10.44 4.43 -9.67
C PHE A 68 -9.16 4.84 -10.43
N LEU A 69 -8.33 3.87 -10.78
CA LEU A 69 -7.06 4.15 -11.48
C LEU A 69 -7.30 4.74 -12.87
N ASP A 70 -8.27 4.24 -13.61
CA ASP A 70 -8.65 4.78 -14.91
C ASP A 70 -9.10 6.24 -14.78
N SER A 71 -9.93 6.56 -13.78
CA SER A 71 -10.36 7.93 -13.51
C SER A 71 -9.22 8.88 -13.13
N VAL A 72 -8.18 8.36 -12.49
CA VAL A 72 -6.97 9.14 -12.19
C VAL A 72 -6.10 9.32 -13.44
N LEU A 73 -5.94 8.28 -14.24
CA LEU A 73 -5.14 8.32 -15.48
C LEU A 73 -5.76 9.22 -16.55
N GLU A 74 -7.08 9.27 -16.66
CA GLU A 74 -7.78 10.18 -17.57
C GLU A 74 -7.49 11.65 -17.27
N GLU A 75 -7.43 11.99 -15.98
CA GLU A 75 -7.16 13.36 -15.55
C GLU A 75 -5.65 13.68 -15.50
N PHE A 76 -4.83 12.65 -15.22
CA PHE A 76 -3.38 12.78 -15.07
C PHE A 76 -2.61 11.78 -15.95
N PRO A 77 -2.62 11.96 -17.28
CA PRO A 77 -2.06 11.00 -18.24
C PRO A 77 -0.53 10.84 -18.14
N TYR A 78 0.14 11.69 -17.37
CA TYR A 78 1.60 11.64 -17.17
C TYR A 78 2.04 10.64 -16.08
N ILE A 79 1.11 9.93 -15.46
CA ILE A 79 1.44 8.88 -14.49
C ILE A 79 1.98 7.68 -15.25
N PHE A 80 3.25 7.35 -15.02
CA PHE A 80 3.94 6.28 -15.73
C PHE A 80 3.27 4.92 -15.52
N GLN A 81 3.13 4.14 -16.60
CA GLN A 81 2.54 2.79 -16.57
C GLN A 81 3.21 1.85 -15.56
N SER A 82 4.54 1.96 -15.37
CA SER A 82 5.27 1.14 -14.39
C SER A 82 4.87 1.41 -12.94
N SER A 83 4.47 2.63 -12.63
CA SER A 83 3.98 3.01 -11.30
C SER A 83 2.55 2.51 -11.05
N ASN A 84 1.75 2.39 -12.11
CA ASN A 84 0.37 1.92 -12.03
C ASN A 84 0.28 0.51 -11.44
N LEU A 85 1.13 -0.43 -11.88
CA LEU A 85 1.15 -1.79 -11.32
C LEU A 85 1.50 -1.80 -9.82
N LYS A 86 2.49 -1.03 -9.41
CA LYS A 86 2.89 -0.93 -8.00
C LYS A 86 1.74 -0.40 -7.14
N ILE A 87 1.02 0.61 -7.62
CA ILE A 87 -0.16 1.15 -6.94
C ILE A 87 -1.26 0.11 -6.85
N LYS A 88 -1.58 -0.59 -7.95
CA LYS A 88 -2.58 -1.66 -7.95
C LYS A 88 -2.27 -2.72 -6.88
N ILE A 89 -1.03 -3.19 -6.84
CA ILE A 89 -0.59 -4.19 -5.87
C ILE A 89 -0.76 -3.65 -4.44
N PHE A 90 -0.24 -2.46 -4.17
CA PHE A 90 -0.27 -1.91 -2.82
C PHE A 90 -1.69 -1.60 -2.35
N TYR A 91 -2.49 -0.98 -3.20
CA TYR A 91 -3.88 -0.66 -2.89
C TYR A 91 -4.71 -1.92 -2.63
N ARG A 92 -4.51 -2.97 -3.43
CA ARG A 92 -5.18 -4.24 -3.19
C ARG A 92 -4.81 -4.84 -1.83
N ILE A 93 -3.53 -4.82 -1.46
CA ILE A 93 -3.08 -5.26 -0.14
C ILE A 93 -3.76 -4.44 0.97
N VAL A 94 -3.77 -3.10 0.84
CA VAL A 94 -4.40 -2.20 1.81
C VAL A 94 -5.89 -2.49 1.95
N LEU A 95 -6.61 -2.57 0.85
CA LEU A 95 -8.05 -2.84 0.86
C LEU A 95 -8.38 -4.21 1.45
N ASP A 96 -7.60 -5.25 1.14
CA ASP A 96 -7.77 -6.58 1.73
C ASP A 96 -7.53 -6.57 3.25
N ARG A 97 -6.51 -5.82 3.69
CA ARG A 97 -6.23 -5.64 5.13
C ARG A 97 -7.37 -4.92 5.84
N ILE A 98 -7.89 -3.85 5.26
CA ILE A 98 -9.03 -3.08 5.79
C ILE A 98 -10.27 -3.97 5.90
N LYS A 99 -10.61 -4.71 4.83
CA LYS A 99 -11.76 -5.63 4.81
C LYS A 99 -11.67 -6.72 5.89
N LYS A 100 -10.46 -7.10 6.27
CA LYS A 100 -10.20 -8.05 7.37
C LYS A 100 -10.14 -7.40 8.75
N GLY A 101 -10.45 -6.11 8.86
CA GLY A 101 -10.46 -5.37 10.12
C GLY A 101 -9.09 -4.93 10.63
N HIS A 102 -8.04 -5.00 9.81
CA HIS A 102 -6.72 -4.52 10.14
C HIS A 102 -6.57 -3.05 9.74
N LEU A 103 -6.97 -2.16 10.63
CA LEU A 103 -6.97 -0.72 10.42
C LEU A 103 -5.71 -0.06 10.96
N LEU A 104 -5.39 1.10 10.40
CA LEU A 104 -4.36 1.96 10.95
C LEU A 104 -4.75 2.46 12.35
N PRO A 105 -3.81 2.58 13.29
CA PRO A 105 -4.10 3.05 14.64
C PRO A 105 -4.52 4.52 14.66
N ASP A 106 -5.25 4.89 15.73
CA ASP A 106 -5.78 6.25 15.88
C ASP A 106 -4.71 7.33 16.02
N ASP A 107 -3.56 6.95 16.55
CA ASP A 107 -2.41 7.81 16.80
C ASP A 107 -1.39 7.85 15.67
N ILE A 108 -1.74 7.31 14.48
CA ILE A 108 -0.83 7.36 13.34
C ILE A 108 -0.51 8.80 12.96
N VAL A 109 0.77 9.08 12.83
CA VAL A 109 1.26 10.39 12.39
C VAL A 109 1.71 10.29 10.94
N PHE A 110 1.18 11.18 10.11
CA PHE A 110 1.62 11.38 8.75
C PHE A 110 2.55 12.60 8.67
N PRO A 111 3.49 12.64 7.72
CA PRO A 111 4.31 13.82 7.50
C PRO A 111 3.44 15.06 7.25
N ASN A 112 3.68 16.13 7.99
CA ASN A 112 3.01 17.40 7.77
C ASN A 112 3.40 17.96 6.39
N HIS A 113 2.43 18.54 5.68
CA HIS A 113 2.62 19.22 4.39
C HIS A 113 3.00 18.32 3.21
N PHE A 114 2.46 17.10 3.19
CA PHE A 114 2.59 16.27 2.01
C PHE A 114 1.42 16.52 1.07
N GLU A 115 1.63 17.35 0.06
CA GLU A 115 0.69 17.56 -1.05
C GLU A 115 1.38 17.23 -2.37
N CYS A 116 0.70 16.44 -3.18
CA CYS A 116 1.11 16.22 -4.55
C CYS A 116 0.63 17.42 -5.39
N PRO A 117 1.53 18.19 -6.00
CA PRO A 117 1.12 19.36 -6.80
C PRO A 117 0.28 18.98 -8.02
N VAL A 118 0.36 17.73 -8.47
CA VAL A 118 -0.37 17.23 -9.64
C VAL A 118 -1.78 16.75 -9.27
N LEU A 119 -1.94 16.16 -8.07
CA LEU A 119 -3.23 15.63 -7.60
C LEU A 119 -3.50 16.10 -6.17
N PRO A 120 -4.29 17.17 -5.98
CA PRO A 120 -4.66 17.65 -4.65
C PRO A 120 -5.44 16.59 -3.85
N LEU A 121 -5.24 16.57 -2.53
CA LEU A 121 -5.90 15.62 -1.63
C LEU A 121 -7.43 15.63 -1.78
N THR A 122 -8.02 16.80 -2.00
CA THR A 122 -9.49 16.95 -2.17
C THR A 122 -9.99 16.20 -3.40
N VAL A 123 -9.28 16.30 -4.53
CA VAL A 123 -9.62 15.60 -5.77
C VAL A 123 -9.39 14.10 -5.60
N PHE A 124 -8.26 13.72 -4.98
CA PHE A 124 -7.97 12.33 -4.68
C PHE A 124 -9.05 11.70 -3.79
N THR A 125 -9.48 12.40 -2.73
CA THR A 125 -10.52 11.92 -1.81
C THR A 125 -11.82 11.61 -2.54
N GLN A 126 -12.26 12.50 -3.44
CA GLN A 126 -13.46 12.27 -4.22
C GLN A 126 -13.38 11.01 -5.10
N LYS A 127 -12.22 10.79 -5.73
CA LYS A 127 -12.01 9.61 -6.59
C LYS A 127 -11.86 8.31 -5.81
N VAL A 128 -11.13 8.34 -4.70
CA VAL A 128 -10.82 7.13 -3.91
C VAL A 128 -12.01 6.62 -3.10
N GLU A 129 -13.04 7.44 -2.85
CA GLU A 129 -14.25 7.02 -2.12
C GLU A 129 -14.92 5.80 -2.72
N LEU A 130 -14.82 5.62 -4.03
CA LEU A 130 -15.30 4.44 -4.74
C LEU A 130 -14.78 3.12 -4.14
N LEU A 131 -13.55 3.13 -3.63
CA LEU A 131 -12.90 1.95 -3.07
C LEU A 131 -13.48 1.53 -1.71
N PHE A 132 -14.22 2.41 -1.05
CA PHE A 132 -14.76 2.22 0.30
C PHE A 132 -16.27 1.99 0.33
N LEU A 133 -16.94 1.90 -0.83
CA LEU A 133 -18.40 1.78 -0.89
C LEU A 133 -18.96 0.57 -0.12
N ASP A 134 -18.23 -0.55 -0.15
CA ASP A 134 -18.64 -1.81 0.47
C ASP A 134 -17.90 -2.10 1.78
N ILE A 135 -17.26 -1.09 2.38
CA ILE A 135 -16.46 -1.25 3.60
C ILE A 135 -17.08 -0.40 4.71
N ASP A 136 -17.49 -1.05 5.79
CA ASP A 136 -18.04 -0.37 6.97
C ASP A 136 -16.91 0.21 7.84
N LEU A 137 -16.75 1.52 7.79
CA LEU A 137 -15.76 2.28 8.55
C LEU A 137 -16.38 3.53 9.14
N THR A 138 -15.93 3.93 10.32
CA THR A 138 -16.23 5.27 10.82
C THR A 138 -15.59 6.33 9.92
N ALA A 139 -16.11 7.56 9.96
CA ALA A 139 -15.56 8.66 9.19
C ALA A 139 -14.07 8.91 9.51
N GLN A 140 -13.67 8.78 10.77
CA GLN A 140 -12.28 8.94 11.18
C GLN A 140 -11.37 7.82 10.64
N GLN A 141 -11.82 6.57 10.72
CA GLN A 141 -11.10 5.43 10.15
C GLN A 141 -10.93 5.58 8.64
N LYS A 142 -12.01 5.90 7.95
CA LYS A 142 -12.01 6.13 6.50
C LYS A 142 -11.03 7.24 6.10
N ASN A 143 -11.05 8.37 6.80
CA ASN A 143 -10.15 9.48 6.51
C ASN A 143 -8.67 9.10 6.70
N ARG A 144 -8.33 8.33 7.73
CA ARG A 144 -6.95 7.84 7.92
C ARG A 144 -6.51 6.93 6.79
N GLU A 145 -7.36 6.01 6.39
CA GLU A 145 -7.06 5.08 5.30
C GLU A 145 -6.92 5.82 3.96
N ILE A 146 -7.78 6.78 3.68
CA ILE A 146 -7.69 7.62 2.48
C ILE A 146 -6.38 8.41 2.47
N TYR A 147 -6.01 9.01 3.60
CA TYR A 147 -4.76 9.75 3.70
C TYR A 147 -3.54 8.85 3.50
N PHE A 148 -3.56 7.63 4.03
CA PHE A 148 -2.52 6.64 3.80
C PHE A 148 -2.40 6.25 2.32
N LEU A 149 -3.52 6.00 1.65
CA LEU A 149 -3.54 5.72 0.21
C LEU A 149 -3.03 6.91 -0.61
N TYR A 150 -3.38 8.13 -0.24
CA TYR A 150 -2.87 9.35 -0.86
C TYR A 150 -1.35 9.47 -0.69
N PHE A 151 -0.87 9.25 0.51
CA PHE A 151 0.58 9.26 0.80
C PHE A 151 1.32 8.24 -0.05
N LEU A 152 0.80 7.02 -0.16
CA LEU A 152 1.37 5.98 -1.01
C LEU A 152 1.35 6.38 -2.48
N PHE A 153 0.23 6.91 -2.95
CA PHE A 153 0.10 7.38 -4.32
C PHE A 153 1.20 8.40 -4.66
N CYS A 154 1.32 9.41 -3.84
CA CYS A 154 2.32 10.44 -4.05
C CYS A 154 3.76 9.90 -3.96
N THR A 155 4.04 8.97 -3.05
CA THR A 155 5.37 8.38 -2.90
C THR A 155 5.74 7.46 -4.07
N LEU A 156 4.78 6.74 -4.62
CA LEU A 156 5.03 5.79 -5.71
C LEU A 156 5.05 6.46 -7.10
N ILE A 157 4.32 7.55 -7.27
CA ILE A 157 4.17 8.22 -8.57
C ILE A 157 5.02 9.47 -8.66
N TYR A 158 5.02 10.29 -7.61
CA TYR A 158 5.76 11.52 -7.61
C TYR A 158 7.23 11.23 -7.33
N GLN A 159 7.97 10.87 -8.37
CA GLN A 159 9.39 11.12 -8.37
C GLN A 159 9.55 12.59 -8.79
N PRO A 160 10.00 13.48 -7.88
CA PRO A 160 10.41 14.80 -8.30
C PRO A 160 11.38 14.58 -9.44
N ALA A 161 11.22 15.33 -10.53
CA ALA A 161 12.16 15.31 -11.64
C ALA A 161 13.54 15.64 -11.06
N ASN A 162 14.21 14.65 -10.53
CA ASN A 162 15.55 14.76 -10.02
C ASN A 162 16.43 14.98 -11.23
N THR A 163 16.68 16.27 -11.54
CA THR A 163 18.05 16.68 -11.73
C THR A 163 18.89 15.57 -12.36
N LEU A 164 18.61 15.31 -13.63
CA LEU A 164 19.69 14.98 -14.53
C LEU A 164 20.55 16.25 -14.52
N GLY A 165 21.53 16.24 -13.61
CA GLY A 165 22.57 17.24 -13.61
C GLY A 165 23.16 17.30 -15.00
N PRO A 166 23.65 18.48 -15.44
CA PRO A 166 24.22 18.61 -16.74
C PRO A 166 25.36 17.60 -16.89
N THR A 167 25.19 16.67 -17.80
CA THR A 167 26.31 15.86 -18.29
C THR A 167 27.27 16.82 -18.98
N ASN A 168 28.35 17.12 -18.27
CA ASN A 168 29.55 17.72 -18.90
C ASN A 168 30.21 16.69 -19.81
#